data_8c5d7455b4398308d3591336635bbf1b
#
_entry.id   8c5d7455b4398308d3591336635bbf1b
#
_cell.length_a   1.000
_cell.length_b   1.000
_cell.length_c   1.000
_cell.angle_alpha   90.00
_cell.angle_beta   90.00
_cell.angle_gamma   90.00
#
_symmetry.space_group_name_H-M   'P 1'
#
loop_
_entity.id
_entity.type
_entity.pdbx_description
1 polymer ?
#
loop_
_entity_poly.entity_id
_entity_poly.type
_entity_poly.pdbx_seq_one_letter_code
_entity_poly.pdbx_strand_id
1 'polypeptide(L)'
;MTMSSAGAQHDAAVALEIRNARALLPGRGIEETHLGVSGDRIVDCATTGNGGETTLDADGLLVLPGIVDLHGDAFEHLLMPRSGVRFPVGVALAEVDRQLLANGITTAYHGITYSW
;
A
#
# COMPACT_ATOMS: atom_id res chain seq x y z
N MET A 1 40.80 -4.26 14.48
CA MET A 1 40.29 -3.25 13.51
C MET A 1 38.82 -3.57 13.31
N THR A 2 37.98 -3.04 14.18
CA THR A 2 36.55 -3.31 14.24
C THR A 2 35.83 -2.24 13.47
N MET A 3 35.23 -2.59 12.34
CA MET A 3 34.36 -1.69 11.59
C MET A 3 32.98 -1.69 12.23
N SER A 4 32.68 -0.63 12.97
CA SER A 4 31.34 -0.30 13.45
C SER A 4 30.54 0.25 12.28
N SER A 5 29.59 -0.52 11.77
CA SER A 5 28.56 0.00 10.88
C SER A 5 27.47 0.65 11.72
N ALA A 6 27.67 1.90 12.06
CA ALA A 6 26.58 2.76 12.55
C ALA A 6 25.62 2.98 11.38
N GLY A 7 24.51 2.25 11.37
CA GLY A 7 23.37 2.56 10.51
C GLY A 7 22.90 3.97 10.83
N ALA A 8 22.91 4.84 9.83
CA ALA A 8 22.29 6.15 9.91
C ALA A 8 20.78 5.93 10.17
N GLN A 9 20.36 6.10 11.42
CA GLN A 9 18.96 6.31 11.74
C GLN A 9 18.56 7.60 11.05
N HIS A 10 17.77 7.47 10.00
CA HIS A 10 17.15 8.61 9.35
C HIS A 10 16.11 9.13 10.33
N ASP A 11 16.41 10.27 10.94
CA ASP A 11 15.51 11.01 11.83
C ASP A 11 14.43 11.70 10.98
N ALA A 12 13.70 10.91 10.22
CA ALA A 12 12.60 11.39 9.41
C ALA A 12 11.39 11.54 10.31
N ALA A 13 10.88 12.77 10.42
CA ALA A 13 9.66 13.05 11.18
C ALA A 13 8.53 12.13 10.72
N VAL A 14 7.87 11.45 11.67
CA VAL A 14 6.73 10.58 11.40
C VAL A 14 5.51 11.45 11.12
N ALA A 15 5.02 11.40 9.88
CA ALA A 15 3.84 12.15 9.47
C ALA A 15 2.55 11.43 9.88
N LEU A 16 2.53 10.09 9.77
CA LEU A 16 1.41 9.25 10.19
C LEU A 16 1.91 8.14 11.10
N GLU A 17 1.27 7.97 12.23
CA GLU A 17 1.47 6.84 13.12
C GLU A 17 0.22 5.96 13.14
N ILE A 18 0.37 4.66 12.85
CA ILE A 18 -0.69 3.66 12.99
C ILE A 18 -0.43 2.91 14.29
N ARG A 19 -1.33 3.06 15.27
CA ARG A 19 -1.25 2.44 16.59
C ARG A 19 -2.08 1.18 16.69
N ASN A 20 -1.73 0.34 17.67
CA ASN A 20 -2.49 -0.86 18.02
C ASN A 20 -2.75 -1.76 16.81
N ALA A 21 -1.77 -1.86 15.90
CA ALA A 21 -1.85 -2.69 14.71
C ALA A 21 -1.31 -4.10 14.97
N ARG A 22 -1.88 -5.09 14.30
CA ARG A 22 -1.26 -6.40 14.10
C ARG A 22 -0.67 -6.41 12.69
N ALA A 23 0.63 -6.23 12.57
CA ALA A 23 1.27 -6.08 11.26
C ALA A 23 2.07 -7.32 10.86
N LEU A 24 2.00 -7.67 9.56
CA LEU A 24 2.88 -8.68 8.99
C LEU A 24 4.23 -8.05 8.70
N LEU A 25 5.23 -8.41 9.50
CA LEU A 25 6.59 -7.90 9.38
C LEU A 25 7.51 -8.93 8.68
N PRO A 26 8.33 -8.51 7.70
CA PRO A 26 9.24 -9.40 7.00
C PRO A 26 10.17 -10.14 7.95
N GLY A 27 10.21 -11.48 7.84
CA GLY A 27 11.06 -12.34 8.67
C GLY A 27 10.63 -12.52 10.13
N ARG A 28 9.57 -11.82 10.57
CA ARG A 28 9.08 -11.85 11.95
C ARG A 28 7.67 -12.41 12.08
N GLY A 29 6.88 -12.36 11.01
CA GLY A 29 5.48 -12.79 11.02
C GLY A 29 4.53 -11.68 11.46
N ILE A 30 3.37 -12.06 12.03
CA ILE A 30 2.37 -11.12 12.51
C ILE A 30 2.67 -10.77 13.97
N GLU A 31 2.88 -9.48 14.22
CA GLU A 31 3.16 -8.96 15.56
C GLU A 31 2.29 -7.74 15.88
N GLU A 32 2.00 -7.55 17.16
CA GLU A 32 1.42 -6.30 17.65
C GLU A 32 2.49 -5.20 17.62
N THR A 33 2.19 -4.09 16.96
CA THR A 33 3.17 -3.04 16.72
C THR A 33 2.52 -1.70 16.43
N HIS A 34 3.34 -0.66 16.45
CA HIS A 34 3.02 0.66 15.90
C HIS A 34 3.83 0.84 14.62
N LEU A 35 3.25 1.48 13.61
CA LEU A 35 3.91 1.75 12.34
C LEU A 35 4.03 3.25 12.15
N GLY A 36 5.25 3.73 12.00
CA GLY A 36 5.54 5.11 11.64
C GLY A 36 5.71 5.25 10.13
N VAL A 37 5.05 6.22 9.52
CA VAL A 37 5.12 6.51 8.09
C VAL A 37 5.60 7.94 7.88
N SER A 38 6.56 8.10 6.98
CA SER A 38 7.06 9.40 6.53
C SER A 38 7.13 9.41 5.01
N GLY A 39 6.37 10.31 4.38
CA GLY A 39 6.21 10.32 2.93
C GLY A 39 5.63 8.99 2.41
N ASP A 40 6.39 8.32 1.56
CA ASP A 40 6.04 7.02 0.96
C ASP A 40 6.68 5.80 1.67
N ARG A 41 7.26 6.00 2.85
CA ARG A 41 8.06 4.98 3.55
C ARG A 41 7.53 4.68 4.94
N ILE A 42 7.57 3.40 5.31
CA ILE A 42 7.50 2.98 6.70
C ILE A 42 8.89 3.18 7.29
N VAL A 43 8.99 4.02 8.32
CA VAL A 43 10.27 4.43 8.92
C VAL A 43 10.51 3.83 10.29
N ASP A 44 9.44 3.36 10.95
CA ASP A 44 9.53 2.75 12.28
C ASP A 44 8.50 1.64 12.45
N CYS A 45 8.86 0.60 13.20
CA CYS A 45 7.99 -0.49 13.63
C CYS A 45 8.35 -0.79 15.09
N ALA A 46 7.70 -0.12 16.02
CA ALA A 46 8.02 -0.16 17.43
C ALA A 46 6.86 -0.70 18.26
N THR A 47 7.16 -1.22 19.45
CA THR A 47 6.15 -1.62 20.45
C THR A 47 5.56 -0.43 21.20
N THR A 48 6.20 0.72 21.14
CA THR A 48 5.74 1.99 21.72
C THR A 48 5.74 3.07 20.65
N GLY A 49 4.62 3.77 20.52
CA GLY A 49 4.50 4.84 19.53
C GLY A 49 5.41 6.03 19.84
N ASN A 50 6.09 6.52 18.82
CA ASN A 50 6.99 7.67 18.93
C ASN A 50 6.29 9.00 18.68
N GLY A 51 4.98 8.98 18.40
CA GLY A 51 4.17 10.15 18.05
C GLY A 51 4.35 10.58 16.59
N GLY A 52 3.25 10.72 15.87
CA GLY A 52 3.19 11.28 14.53
C GLY A 52 2.35 12.56 14.50
N GLU A 53 2.45 13.33 13.43
CA GLU A 53 1.58 14.50 13.22
C GLU A 53 0.11 14.08 13.15
N THR A 54 -0.15 12.90 12.57
CA THR A 54 -1.45 12.26 12.50
C THR A 54 -1.37 10.87 13.11
N THR A 55 -2.40 10.47 13.84
CA THR A 55 -2.49 9.14 14.45
C THR A 55 -3.76 8.43 13.99
N LEU A 56 -3.61 7.18 13.56
CA LEU A 56 -4.68 6.26 13.25
C LEU A 56 -4.63 5.09 14.23
N ASP A 57 -5.70 4.86 14.98
CA ASP A 57 -5.83 3.67 15.82
C ASP A 57 -6.38 2.51 14.98
N ALA A 58 -5.60 1.45 14.83
CA ALA A 58 -5.99 0.26 14.10
C ALA A 58 -6.88 -0.70 14.92
N ASP A 59 -7.01 -0.46 16.24
CA ASP A 59 -7.88 -1.25 17.14
C ASP A 59 -7.70 -2.77 16.98
N GLY A 60 -6.46 -3.23 16.86
CA GLY A 60 -6.12 -4.64 16.67
C GLY A 60 -6.35 -5.18 15.26
N LEU A 61 -6.71 -4.34 14.31
CA LEU A 61 -6.85 -4.75 12.90
C LEU A 61 -5.52 -5.22 12.33
N LEU A 62 -5.62 -6.15 11.37
CA LEU A 62 -4.47 -6.68 10.66
C LEU A 62 -4.02 -5.70 9.58
N VAL A 63 -2.76 -5.29 9.65
CA VAL A 63 -2.09 -4.47 8.63
C VAL A 63 -1.20 -5.37 7.78
N LEU A 64 -1.44 -5.40 6.50
CA LEU A 64 -0.72 -6.20 5.50
C LEU A 64 -0.09 -5.29 4.45
N PRO A 65 0.99 -5.73 3.79
CA PRO A 65 1.43 -5.11 2.55
C PRO A 65 0.30 -5.10 1.53
N GLY A 66 0.19 -4.04 0.75
CA GLY A 66 -0.76 -3.99 -0.36
C GLY A 66 -0.48 -5.09 -1.38
N ILE A 67 -1.53 -5.60 -2.01
CA ILE A 67 -1.43 -6.63 -3.04
C ILE A 67 -0.84 -6.00 -4.31
N VAL A 68 0.09 -6.70 -4.94
CA VAL A 68 0.61 -6.37 -6.27
C VAL A 68 0.00 -7.34 -7.27
N ASP A 69 -0.84 -6.82 -8.15
CA ASP A 69 -1.42 -7.56 -9.27
C ASP A 69 -0.51 -7.42 -10.50
N LEU A 70 0.07 -8.53 -10.94
CA LEU A 70 1.01 -8.54 -12.06
C LEU A 70 0.34 -8.76 -13.42
N HIS A 71 -0.96 -9.03 -13.47
CA HIS A 71 -1.68 -9.29 -14.71
C HIS A 71 -3.18 -8.97 -14.54
N GLY A 72 -3.51 -7.67 -14.57
CA GLY A 72 -4.87 -7.19 -14.41
C GLY A 72 -5.57 -6.94 -15.75
N ASP A 73 -6.78 -7.47 -15.95
CA ASP A 73 -7.63 -7.25 -17.12
C ASP A 73 -8.78 -6.26 -16.84
N ALA A 74 -8.90 -5.80 -15.60
CA ALA A 74 -10.03 -5.00 -15.14
C ALA A 74 -10.24 -3.74 -15.97
N PHE A 75 -9.16 -3.10 -16.43
CA PHE A 75 -9.23 -1.88 -17.21
C PHE A 75 -9.94 -2.08 -18.55
N GLU A 76 -9.61 -3.14 -19.31
CA GLU A 76 -10.24 -3.43 -20.60
C GLU A 76 -11.73 -3.69 -20.47
N HIS A 77 -12.12 -4.46 -19.46
CA HIS A 77 -13.53 -4.74 -19.19
C HIS A 77 -14.33 -3.49 -18.80
N LEU A 78 -13.73 -2.57 -18.09
CA LEU A 78 -14.39 -1.31 -17.73
C LEU A 78 -14.38 -0.30 -18.88
N LEU A 79 -13.36 -0.32 -19.73
CA LEU A 79 -13.29 0.53 -20.91
C LEU A 79 -14.29 0.08 -21.98
N MET A 80 -14.40 -1.23 -22.21
CA MET A 80 -15.29 -1.86 -23.17
C MET A 80 -16.11 -2.99 -22.55
N PRO A 81 -17.16 -2.68 -21.78
CA PRO A 81 -17.93 -3.71 -21.07
C PRO A 81 -18.70 -4.65 -22.01
N ARG A 82 -18.91 -4.26 -23.25
CA ARG A 82 -19.52 -5.05 -24.32
C ARG A 82 -19.16 -4.48 -25.69
N SER A 83 -19.33 -5.30 -26.73
CA SER A 83 -19.08 -4.89 -28.11
C SER A 83 -19.84 -3.60 -28.50
N GLY A 84 -19.15 -2.66 -29.08
CA GLY A 84 -19.71 -1.38 -29.56
C GLY A 84 -19.97 -0.33 -28.45
N VAL A 85 -19.68 -0.61 -27.19
CA VAL A 85 -19.78 0.35 -26.09
C VAL A 85 -18.39 0.65 -25.56
N ARG A 86 -18.01 1.91 -25.53
CA ARG A 86 -16.75 2.37 -24.98
C ARG A 86 -16.98 3.54 -24.03
N PHE A 87 -16.47 3.43 -22.83
CA PHE A 87 -16.44 4.54 -21.88
C PHE A 87 -15.22 5.43 -22.09
N PRO A 88 -15.29 6.72 -21.68
CA PRO A 88 -14.11 7.57 -21.63
C PRO A 88 -13.04 6.92 -20.75
N VAL A 89 -11.77 6.97 -21.22
CA VAL A 89 -10.62 6.36 -20.53
C VAL A 89 -10.52 6.81 -19.07
N GLY A 90 -10.70 8.11 -18.80
CA GLY A 90 -10.61 8.63 -17.42
C GLY A 90 -11.68 8.07 -16.49
N VAL A 91 -12.89 7.79 -16.99
CA VAL A 91 -13.96 7.16 -16.21
C VAL A 91 -13.62 5.70 -15.92
N ALA A 92 -13.14 4.96 -16.92
CA ALA A 92 -12.74 3.58 -16.74
C ALA A 92 -11.57 3.46 -15.74
N LEU A 93 -10.56 4.33 -15.83
CA LEU A 93 -9.43 4.34 -14.89
C LEU A 93 -9.86 4.65 -13.46
N ALA A 94 -10.69 5.68 -13.25
CA ALA A 94 -11.16 6.01 -11.91
C ALA A 94 -11.94 4.86 -11.27
N GLU A 95 -12.74 4.13 -12.05
CA GLU A 95 -13.48 2.98 -11.55
C GLU A 95 -12.57 1.78 -11.28
N VAL A 96 -11.55 1.54 -12.12
CA VAL A 96 -10.50 0.52 -11.84
C VAL A 96 -9.82 0.82 -10.51
N ASP A 97 -9.32 2.03 -10.32
CA ASP A 97 -8.63 2.42 -9.08
C ASP A 97 -9.51 2.18 -7.86
N ARG A 98 -10.78 2.57 -7.93
CA ARG A 98 -11.73 2.35 -6.85
C ARG A 98 -11.92 0.87 -6.52
N GLN A 99 -12.05 0.01 -7.54
CA GLN A 99 -12.22 -1.42 -7.36
C GLN A 99 -10.95 -2.09 -6.83
N LEU A 100 -9.78 -1.73 -7.34
CA LEU A 100 -8.51 -2.27 -6.91
C LEU A 100 -8.27 -1.95 -5.43
N LEU A 101 -8.43 -0.68 -5.04
CA LEU A 101 -8.26 -0.26 -3.64
C LEU A 101 -9.25 -0.93 -2.70
N ALA A 102 -10.51 -1.09 -3.11
CA ALA A 102 -11.52 -1.80 -2.31
C ALA A 102 -11.18 -3.28 -2.06
N ASN A 103 -10.31 -3.87 -2.89
CA ASN A 103 -9.81 -5.24 -2.76
C ASN A 103 -8.38 -5.32 -2.20
N GLY A 104 -7.81 -4.21 -1.73
CA GLY A 104 -6.48 -4.16 -1.13
C GLY A 104 -5.34 -4.23 -2.15
N ILE A 105 -5.63 -4.06 -3.44
CA ILE A 105 -4.62 -4.00 -4.50
C ILE A 105 -4.10 -2.57 -4.58
N THR A 106 -2.82 -2.37 -4.30
CA THR A 106 -2.17 -1.06 -4.28
C THR A 106 -1.27 -0.81 -5.49
N THR A 107 -0.98 -1.86 -6.25
CA THR A 107 -0.20 -1.78 -7.49
C THR A 107 -0.77 -2.78 -8.48
N ALA A 108 -1.06 -2.33 -9.70
CA ALA A 108 -1.56 -3.20 -10.76
C ALA A 108 -0.84 -2.96 -12.08
N TYR A 109 -0.48 -4.03 -12.74
CA TYR A 109 0.04 -4.04 -14.11
C TYR A 109 -1.07 -4.51 -15.05
N HIS A 110 -1.63 -3.58 -15.82
CA HIS A 110 -2.70 -3.91 -16.76
C HIS A 110 -2.16 -4.43 -18.09
N GLY A 111 -2.65 -5.59 -18.50
CA GLY A 111 -2.53 -6.07 -19.86
C GLY A 111 -3.46 -5.24 -20.77
N ILE A 112 -2.92 -4.67 -21.84
CA ILE A 112 -3.71 -3.96 -22.85
C ILE A 112 -3.59 -4.74 -24.15
N THR A 113 -4.71 -5.23 -24.67
CA THR A 113 -4.75 -5.91 -25.95
C THR A 113 -4.77 -4.87 -27.07
N TYR A 114 -3.74 -4.87 -27.90
CA TYR A 114 -3.71 -4.09 -29.13
C TYR A 114 -4.28 -4.96 -30.27
N SER A 115 -5.48 -4.64 -30.70
CA SER A 115 -6.02 -5.18 -31.96
C SER A 115 -5.91 -4.11 -33.03
N TRP A 116 -5.30 -4.45 -34.15
CA TRP A 116 -5.21 -3.63 -35.34
C TRP A 116 -6.45 -3.80 -36.20
#